data_e8427af5c68b12cead84c4053085667b
#
_entry.id   e8427af5c68b12cead84c4053085667b
#
_cell.length_a   1.000
_cell.length_b   1.000
_cell.length_c   1.000
_cell.angle_alpha   90.00
_cell.angle_beta   90.00
_cell.angle_gamma   90.00
#
_symmetry.space_group_name_H-M   'P 1'
#
loop_
_entity.id
_entity.type
_entity.pdbx_description
1 polymer ?
#
loop_
_entity_poly.entity_id
_entity_poly.type
_entity_poly.pdbx_seq_one_letter_code
_entity_poly.pdbx_strand_id
1 'polypeptide(L)'
;MRLIDFISERDRYLSFPWMATAGLQLCGYTLYDVYLSPQRQLEVAQRMNQEFDADFSYPMDDGAIFVETLGLPLLKPEFDFPSVLENPVKTTKDLEELQVPNPYSDGRMPLNLKALELIATRIRKPLSLSIQGPFTLAVELVGATDFVRAIIRNPDFIEKVLDFTNQVVGDYARATVKAGTKFICISEPTAVILSPDRFEKMVAVRLRALYNSLGPGVWKVLHICGDTRVLLPHMLKCGAEGLSLDQVMDLSSIIKKFPKNMIILGNLDPIYVLRELSPEEVRAKTLELLRSMKGHSNYMFSFGCDCTPDTPLHNLRAAMEASRTRFVDL
;
A
#
# COMPACT_ATOMS: atom_id res chain seq x y z
N MET A 1 -2.57 16.94 12.91
CA MET A 1 -2.03 15.88 13.80
C MET A 1 -1.19 14.97 12.92
N ARG A 2 0.07 14.74 13.29
CA ARG A 2 0.99 13.81 12.60
C ARG A 2 0.61 12.36 12.92
N LEU A 3 1.03 11.41 12.10
CA LEU A 3 0.76 9.99 12.35
C LEU A 3 1.34 9.51 13.70
N ILE A 4 2.56 9.94 14.03
CA ILE A 4 3.20 9.57 15.31
C ILE A 4 2.38 10.07 16.51
N ASP A 5 1.80 11.25 16.44
CA ASP A 5 0.99 11.80 17.54
C ASP A 5 -0.29 10.98 17.73
N PHE A 6 -0.88 10.49 16.61
CA PHE A 6 -2.09 9.65 16.63
C PHE A 6 -1.87 8.28 17.27
N ILE A 7 -0.69 7.67 17.06
CA ILE A 7 -0.42 6.31 17.55
C ILE A 7 0.15 6.28 18.97
N SER A 8 0.89 7.33 19.39
CA SER A 8 1.66 7.31 20.66
C SER A 8 0.80 7.44 21.93
N GLU A 9 -0.46 7.88 21.79
CA GLU A 9 -1.38 8.07 22.93
C GLU A 9 -2.18 6.82 23.32
N ARG A 10 -1.80 5.65 22.78
CA ARG A 10 -2.55 4.40 22.96
C ARG A 10 -1.88 3.49 24.00
N ASP A 11 -2.66 2.62 24.59
CA ASP A 11 -2.21 1.58 25.53
C ASP A 11 -1.77 0.26 24.86
N ARG A 12 -1.85 0.22 23.52
CA ARG A 12 -1.44 -0.86 22.63
C ARG A 12 -0.89 -0.34 21.31
N TYR A 13 -0.26 -1.20 20.55
CA TYR A 13 0.06 -0.87 19.15
C TYR A 13 -1.23 -0.81 18.31
N LEU A 14 -1.31 0.19 17.42
CA LEU A 14 -2.36 0.22 16.41
C LEU A 14 -2.04 -0.78 15.31
N SER A 15 -3.08 -1.24 14.62
CA SER A 15 -2.98 -2.23 13.56
C SER A 15 -3.45 -1.65 12.21
N PHE A 16 -2.61 -1.85 11.21
CA PHE A 16 -2.92 -1.60 9.80
C PHE A 16 -2.49 -2.82 8.97
N PRO A 17 -3.27 -3.91 8.98
CA PRO A 17 -2.90 -5.12 8.27
C PRO A 17 -3.24 -5.06 6.78
N TRP A 18 -2.38 -5.60 5.94
CA TRP A 18 -2.61 -5.80 4.52
C TRP A 18 -3.49 -7.04 4.32
N MET A 19 -4.80 -6.87 4.17
CA MET A 19 -5.75 -7.98 4.05
C MET A 19 -7.00 -7.61 3.24
N ALA A 20 -6.89 -6.75 2.25
CA ALA A 20 -8.05 -6.25 1.50
C ALA A 20 -8.86 -7.38 0.83
N THR A 21 -8.19 -8.38 0.28
CA THR A 21 -8.82 -9.52 -0.40
C THR A 21 -9.67 -10.41 0.53
N ALA A 22 -9.42 -10.40 1.85
CA ALA A 22 -10.27 -11.10 2.82
C ALA A 22 -11.73 -10.63 2.80
N GLY A 23 -11.96 -9.38 2.39
CA GLY A 23 -13.31 -8.84 2.22
C GLY A 23 -14.14 -9.55 1.14
N LEU A 24 -13.49 -10.08 0.10
CA LEU A 24 -14.15 -10.87 -0.95
C LEU A 24 -14.72 -12.17 -0.35
N GLN A 25 -13.93 -12.88 0.46
CA GLN A 25 -14.38 -14.10 1.16
C GLN A 25 -15.55 -13.80 2.12
N LEU A 26 -15.50 -12.68 2.85
CA LEU A 26 -16.54 -12.31 3.82
C LEU A 26 -17.88 -11.96 3.18
N CYS A 27 -17.87 -11.43 1.95
CA CYS A 27 -19.06 -10.95 1.26
C CYS A 27 -19.52 -11.88 0.13
N GLY A 28 -18.67 -12.82 -0.32
CA GLY A 28 -18.96 -13.71 -1.44
C GLY A 28 -18.98 -12.98 -2.80
N TYR A 29 -18.18 -11.93 -2.95
CA TYR A 29 -18.05 -11.15 -4.18
C TYR A 29 -16.78 -11.51 -4.95
N THR A 30 -16.83 -11.35 -6.27
CA THR A 30 -15.62 -11.30 -7.09
C THR A 30 -14.95 -9.93 -6.97
N LEU A 31 -13.68 -9.83 -7.36
CA LEU A 31 -12.95 -8.56 -7.30
C LEU A 31 -13.63 -7.46 -8.13
N TYR A 32 -14.06 -7.79 -9.36
CA TYR A 32 -14.73 -6.83 -10.25
C TYR A 32 -16.16 -6.49 -9.81
N ASP A 33 -16.86 -7.37 -9.10
CA ASP A 33 -18.11 -7.02 -8.43
C ASP A 33 -17.93 -5.84 -7.48
N VAL A 34 -16.81 -5.83 -6.76
CA VAL A 34 -16.48 -4.78 -5.80
C VAL A 34 -15.95 -3.53 -6.52
N TYR A 35 -15.03 -3.68 -7.46
CA TYR A 35 -14.44 -2.55 -8.21
C TYR A 35 -15.47 -1.72 -8.98
N LEU A 36 -16.52 -2.35 -9.51
CA LEU A 36 -17.55 -1.68 -10.30
C LEU A 36 -18.71 -1.11 -9.48
N SER A 37 -18.71 -1.30 -8.14
CA SER A 37 -19.81 -0.85 -7.29
C SER A 37 -19.33 -0.14 -6.02
N PRO A 38 -19.48 1.19 -5.93
CA PRO A 38 -19.18 1.93 -4.71
C PRO A 38 -19.91 1.41 -3.48
N GLN A 39 -21.13 0.88 -3.65
CA GLN A 39 -21.95 0.31 -2.56
C GLN A 39 -21.36 -1.00 -2.07
N ARG A 40 -20.91 -1.89 -2.96
CA ARG A 40 -20.24 -3.14 -2.57
C ARG A 40 -18.89 -2.88 -1.91
N GLN A 41 -18.13 -1.87 -2.36
CA GLN A 41 -16.92 -1.43 -1.67
C GLN A 41 -17.20 -0.98 -0.23
N LEU A 42 -18.27 -0.18 -0.03
CA LEU A 42 -18.70 0.21 1.31
C LEU A 42 -19.09 -1.02 2.16
N GLU A 43 -19.87 -1.95 1.60
CA GLU A 43 -20.30 -3.17 2.30
C GLU A 43 -19.08 -4.01 2.72
N VAL A 44 -18.13 -4.25 1.82
CA VAL A 44 -16.88 -4.95 2.12
C VAL A 44 -16.13 -4.24 3.24
N ALA A 45 -15.94 -2.92 3.16
CA ALA A 45 -15.25 -2.15 4.20
C ALA A 45 -15.97 -2.23 5.55
N GLN A 46 -17.31 -2.22 5.58
CA GLN A 46 -18.10 -2.40 6.79
C GLN A 46 -17.93 -3.80 7.40
N ARG A 47 -18.00 -4.85 6.57
CA ARG A 47 -17.79 -6.23 7.01
C ARG A 47 -16.39 -6.45 7.56
N MET A 48 -15.35 -5.93 6.87
CA MET A 48 -13.97 -5.98 7.33
C MET A 48 -13.80 -5.29 8.70
N ASN A 49 -14.40 -4.11 8.88
CA ASN A 49 -14.34 -3.40 10.16
C ASN A 49 -15.08 -4.10 11.29
N GLN A 50 -16.19 -4.78 11.00
CA GLN A 50 -16.94 -5.58 11.97
C GLN A 50 -16.19 -6.84 12.38
N GLU A 51 -15.58 -7.50 11.42
CA GLU A 51 -14.93 -8.79 11.60
C GLU A 51 -13.58 -8.68 12.32
N PHE A 52 -12.76 -7.73 11.92
CA PHE A 52 -11.37 -7.65 12.35
C PHE A 52 -11.07 -6.49 13.30
N ASP A 53 -11.98 -5.54 13.44
CA ASP A 53 -11.85 -4.35 14.30
C ASP A 53 -10.50 -3.63 14.19
N ALA A 54 -9.96 -3.53 12.95
CA ALA A 54 -8.74 -2.78 12.69
C ALA A 54 -8.88 -1.29 13.02
N ASP A 55 -7.77 -0.60 13.28
CA ASP A 55 -7.79 0.81 13.70
C ASP A 55 -8.08 1.80 12.56
N PHE A 56 -8.01 1.32 11.34
CA PHE A 56 -8.32 2.07 10.11
C PHE A 56 -9.46 1.39 9.35
N SER A 57 -10.19 2.17 8.57
CA SER A 57 -11.05 1.62 7.52
C SER A 57 -10.31 1.64 6.20
N TYR A 58 -10.44 0.60 5.41
CA TYR A 58 -9.87 0.54 4.08
C TYR A 58 -10.86 0.01 3.07
N PRO A 59 -10.81 0.55 1.83
CA PRO A 59 -11.53 0.01 0.70
C PRO A 59 -10.85 -1.27 0.22
N MET A 60 -11.41 -1.89 -0.81
CA MET A 60 -10.67 -2.88 -1.60
C MET A 60 -9.52 -2.18 -2.31
N ASP A 61 -8.28 -2.66 -2.13
CA ASP A 61 -7.13 -2.16 -2.86
C ASP A 61 -7.28 -2.41 -4.36
N ASP A 62 -6.86 -1.45 -5.16
CA ASP A 62 -6.99 -1.49 -6.61
C ASP A 62 -5.64 -1.22 -7.30
N GLY A 63 -4.81 -2.26 -7.35
CA GLY A 63 -3.50 -2.20 -8.01
C GLY A 63 -3.56 -2.02 -9.52
N ALA A 64 -4.73 -2.20 -10.14
CA ALA A 64 -4.89 -2.11 -11.59
C ALA A 64 -5.57 -0.82 -12.08
N ILE A 65 -5.99 0.07 -11.19
CA ILE A 65 -6.79 1.25 -11.54
C ILE A 65 -6.11 2.15 -12.58
N PHE A 66 -4.79 2.30 -12.49
CA PHE A 66 -4.02 3.11 -13.42
C PHE A 66 -3.84 2.43 -14.77
N VAL A 67 -3.33 1.20 -14.78
CA VAL A 67 -3.05 0.47 -16.02
C VAL A 67 -4.33 0.18 -16.80
N GLU A 68 -5.44 -0.10 -16.13
CA GLU A 68 -6.75 -0.27 -16.78
C GLU A 68 -7.28 1.07 -17.36
N THR A 69 -7.15 2.18 -16.63
CA THR A 69 -7.58 3.49 -17.11
C THR A 69 -6.70 3.97 -18.27
N LEU A 70 -5.41 3.61 -18.30
CA LEU A 70 -4.50 3.88 -19.41
C LEU A 70 -4.69 2.92 -20.60
N GLY A 71 -5.63 1.97 -20.51
CA GLY A 71 -6.01 1.09 -21.61
C GLY A 71 -5.10 -0.12 -21.81
N LEU A 72 -4.28 -0.51 -20.84
CA LEU A 72 -3.43 -1.69 -20.95
C LEU A 72 -4.28 -2.98 -20.95
N PRO A 73 -3.92 -3.98 -21.76
CA PRO A 73 -4.56 -5.30 -21.72
C PRO A 73 -4.22 -6.02 -20.43
N LEU A 74 -5.26 -6.51 -19.72
CA LEU A 74 -5.14 -7.14 -18.41
C LEU A 74 -5.66 -8.57 -18.42
N LEU A 75 -4.96 -9.46 -17.73
CA LEU A 75 -5.53 -10.68 -17.18
C LEU A 75 -6.35 -10.31 -15.95
N LYS A 76 -7.61 -10.72 -15.90
CA LYS A 76 -8.58 -10.35 -14.85
C LYS A 76 -9.10 -11.60 -14.14
N PRO A 77 -8.40 -12.13 -13.13
CA PRO A 77 -8.91 -13.24 -12.32
C PRO A 77 -10.11 -12.80 -11.47
N GLU A 78 -10.94 -13.75 -11.06
CA GLU A 78 -12.16 -13.46 -10.28
C GLU A 78 -11.85 -12.98 -8.85
N PHE A 79 -10.84 -13.57 -8.21
CA PHE A 79 -10.56 -13.40 -6.78
C PHE A 79 -9.15 -12.89 -6.48
N ASP A 80 -8.37 -12.54 -7.49
CA ASP A 80 -7.00 -12.05 -7.33
C ASP A 80 -6.79 -10.77 -8.14
N PHE A 81 -5.69 -10.07 -7.87
CA PHE A 81 -5.38 -8.82 -8.55
C PHE A 81 -5.10 -9.02 -10.04
N PRO A 82 -5.58 -8.09 -10.89
CA PRO A 82 -5.26 -8.10 -12.30
C PRO A 82 -3.77 -7.93 -12.57
N SER A 83 -3.30 -8.52 -13.66
CA SER A 83 -1.92 -8.37 -14.11
C SER A 83 -1.84 -7.90 -15.56
N VAL A 84 -0.82 -7.11 -15.87
CA VAL A 84 -0.58 -6.58 -17.23
C VAL A 84 -0.12 -7.70 -18.15
N LEU A 85 -0.81 -7.86 -19.30
CA LEU A 85 -0.46 -8.83 -20.34
C LEU A 85 0.59 -8.30 -21.31
N GLU A 86 0.52 -7.00 -21.63
CA GLU A 86 1.41 -6.34 -22.59
C GLU A 86 1.83 -4.97 -22.08
N ASN A 87 3.07 -4.60 -22.32
CA ASN A 87 3.64 -3.32 -21.94
C ASN A 87 3.79 -2.45 -23.21
N PRO A 88 2.87 -1.52 -23.49
CA PRO A 88 2.78 -0.88 -24.80
C PRO A 88 3.81 0.24 -25.04
N VAL A 89 4.42 0.79 -24.00
CA VAL A 89 5.28 1.97 -24.10
C VAL A 89 6.73 1.56 -24.34
N LYS A 90 7.20 1.61 -25.59
CA LYS A 90 8.56 1.24 -25.98
C LYS A 90 9.41 2.44 -26.41
N THR A 91 8.75 3.53 -26.80
CA THR A 91 9.40 4.74 -27.31
C THR A 91 8.73 5.99 -26.72
N THR A 92 9.38 7.14 -26.90
CA THR A 92 8.77 8.44 -26.53
C THR A 92 7.49 8.69 -27.29
N LYS A 93 7.37 8.23 -28.53
CA LYS A 93 6.15 8.38 -29.33
C LYS A 93 4.97 7.62 -28.71
N ASP A 94 5.19 6.38 -28.27
CA ASP A 94 4.14 5.58 -27.61
C ASP A 94 3.67 6.26 -26.32
N LEU A 95 4.59 6.89 -25.57
CA LEU A 95 4.25 7.66 -24.39
C LEU A 95 3.42 8.91 -24.72
N GLU A 96 3.73 9.60 -25.82
CA GLU A 96 3.02 10.81 -26.26
C GLU A 96 1.59 10.51 -26.74
N GLU A 97 1.26 9.25 -27.08
CA GLU A 97 -0.09 8.80 -27.40
C GLU A 97 -0.97 8.61 -26.14
N LEU A 98 -0.34 8.46 -24.96
CA LEU A 98 -1.06 8.39 -23.68
C LEU A 98 -1.41 9.78 -23.17
N GLN A 99 -2.58 9.88 -22.54
CA GLN A 99 -2.98 11.10 -21.83
C GLN A 99 -3.03 10.85 -20.32
N VAL A 100 -2.72 11.87 -19.54
CA VAL A 100 -2.89 11.83 -18.08
C VAL A 100 -4.39 11.77 -17.78
N PRO A 101 -4.86 10.69 -17.14
CA PRO A 101 -6.29 10.54 -16.86
C PRO A 101 -6.81 11.60 -15.88
N ASN A 102 -8.04 12.05 -16.11
CA ASN A 102 -8.78 12.83 -15.13
C ASN A 102 -9.44 11.90 -14.10
N PRO A 103 -9.08 11.95 -12.81
CA PRO A 103 -9.64 11.05 -11.79
C PRO A 103 -11.16 11.13 -11.60
N TYR A 104 -11.78 12.22 -12.06
CA TYR A 104 -13.22 12.45 -11.91
C TYR A 104 -14.07 11.98 -13.10
N SER A 105 -13.45 11.60 -14.22
CA SER A 105 -14.17 11.18 -15.44
C SER A 105 -13.68 9.87 -16.05
N ASP A 106 -12.42 9.50 -15.86
CA ASP A 106 -11.79 8.47 -16.67
C ASP A 106 -11.72 7.11 -15.98
N GLY A 107 -11.96 6.06 -16.75
CA GLY A 107 -11.93 4.67 -16.31
C GLY A 107 -12.83 4.40 -15.10
N ARG A 108 -12.32 3.64 -14.14
CA ARG A 108 -13.00 3.32 -12.88
C ARG A 108 -12.67 4.29 -11.73
N MET A 109 -11.79 5.27 -11.96
CA MET A 109 -11.40 6.23 -10.92
C MET A 109 -12.58 6.93 -10.26
N PRO A 110 -13.61 7.43 -11.00
CA PRO A 110 -14.80 8.05 -10.38
C PRO A 110 -15.58 7.11 -9.47
N LEU A 111 -15.68 5.82 -9.81
CA LEU A 111 -16.35 4.82 -8.97
C LEU A 111 -15.58 4.59 -7.66
N ASN A 112 -14.25 4.50 -7.75
CA ASN A 112 -13.41 4.36 -6.56
C ASN A 112 -13.49 5.62 -5.67
N LEU A 113 -13.40 6.82 -6.22
CA LEU A 113 -13.56 8.06 -5.46
C LEU A 113 -14.92 8.10 -4.75
N LYS A 114 -15.98 7.67 -5.41
CA LYS A 114 -17.32 7.59 -4.81
C LYS A 114 -17.37 6.58 -3.66
N ALA A 115 -16.70 5.44 -3.80
CA ALA A 115 -16.59 4.47 -2.71
C ALA A 115 -15.85 5.05 -1.51
N LEU A 116 -14.73 5.75 -1.73
CA LEU A 116 -13.96 6.41 -0.66
C LEU A 116 -14.82 7.44 0.10
N GLU A 117 -15.58 8.28 -0.60
CA GLU A 117 -16.52 9.22 0.02
C GLU A 117 -17.57 8.50 0.89
N LEU A 118 -18.14 7.41 0.40
CA LEU A 118 -19.11 6.62 1.18
C LEU A 118 -18.47 6.01 2.42
N ILE A 119 -17.30 5.40 2.30
CA ILE A 119 -16.57 4.79 3.42
C ILE A 119 -16.20 5.87 4.45
N ALA A 120 -15.62 6.98 4.03
CA ALA A 120 -15.21 8.08 4.91
C ALA A 120 -16.40 8.68 5.70
N THR A 121 -17.60 8.68 5.11
CA THR A 121 -18.81 9.23 5.76
C THR A 121 -19.55 8.22 6.64
N ARG A 122 -19.42 6.90 6.36
CA ARG A 122 -20.21 5.85 7.03
C ARG A 122 -19.44 5.07 8.08
N ILE A 123 -18.09 5.07 8.01
CA ILE A 123 -17.25 4.39 8.99
C ILE A 123 -16.45 5.43 9.79
N ARG A 124 -16.57 5.38 11.13
CA ARG A 124 -15.95 6.36 12.05
C ARG A 124 -14.47 6.08 12.34
N LYS A 125 -13.74 5.48 11.41
CA LYS A 125 -12.28 5.24 11.51
C LYS A 125 -11.57 6.02 10.44
N PRO A 126 -10.30 6.42 10.64
CA PRO A 126 -9.54 7.07 9.57
C PRO A 126 -9.52 6.19 8.32
N LEU A 127 -9.90 6.77 7.18
CA LEU A 127 -9.87 6.08 5.92
C LEU A 127 -8.42 5.98 5.42
N SER A 128 -7.98 4.76 5.19
CA SER A 128 -6.69 4.44 4.57
C SER A 128 -6.87 4.00 3.12
N LEU A 129 -5.83 4.16 2.34
CA LEU A 129 -5.78 3.70 0.96
C LEU A 129 -4.34 3.34 0.58
N SER A 130 -4.15 2.19 -0.05
CA SER A 130 -2.93 1.86 -0.77
C SER A 130 -3.07 2.28 -2.23
N ILE A 131 -2.03 2.89 -2.77
CA ILE A 131 -1.95 3.34 -4.16
C ILE A 131 -0.63 2.86 -4.73
N GLN A 132 -0.69 2.23 -5.91
CA GLN A 132 0.51 1.89 -6.66
C GLN A 132 1.35 3.15 -6.92
N GLY A 133 2.67 3.04 -6.73
CA GLY A 133 3.57 4.16 -6.88
C GLY A 133 3.98 4.46 -8.33
N PRO A 134 4.48 5.68 -8.57
CA PRO A 134 4.86 6.13 -9.92
C PRO A 134 5.92 5.26 -10.60
N PHE A 135 6.91 4.79 -9.85
CA PHE A 135 7.98 3.95 -10.41
C PHE A 135 7.45 2.58 -10.84
N THR A 136 6.62 1.97 -10.01
CA THR A 136 5.99 0.68 -10.33
C THR A 136 5.10 0.79 -11.56
N LEU A 137 4.28 1.85 -11.66
CA LEU A 137 3.48 2.12 -12.85
C LEU A 137 4.34 2.32 -14.10
N ALA A 138 5.49 3.03 -13.98
CA ALA A 138 6.41 3.23 -15.09
C ALA A 138 7.00 1.90 -15.59
N VAL A 139 7.35 1.00 -14.66
CA VAL A 139 7.83 -0.34 -15.02
C VAL A 139 6.75 -1.17 -15.71
N GLU A 140 5.50 -1.05 -15.29
CA GLU A 140 4.37 -1.74 -15.95
C GLU A 140 4.07 -1.21 -17.35
N LEU A 141 4.22 0.09 -17.59
CA LEU A 141 4.03 0.67 -18.93
C LEU A 141 5.10 0.18 -19.92
N VAL A 142 6.36 0.12 -19.50
CA VAL A 142 7.51 -0.18 -20.37
C VAL A 142 7.83 -1.67 -20.40
N GLY A 143 7.57 -2.39 -19.31
CA GLY A 143 8.02 -3.75 -19.05
C GLY A 143 9.37 -3.80 -18.35
N ALA A 144 9.51 -4.63 -17.32
CA ALA A 144 10.66 -4.65 -16.42
C ALA A 144 12.02 -4.79 -17.16
N THR A 145 12.11 -5.71 -18.11
CA THR A 145 13.34 -5.95 -18.88
C THR A 145 13.74 -4.74 -19.74
N ASP A 146 12.76 -4.17 -20.45
CA ASP A 146 13.01 -3.02 -21.33
C ASP A 146 13.29 -1.77 -20.50
N PHE A 147 12.62 -1.60 -19.38
CA PHE A 147 12.83 -0.49 -18.45
C PHE A 147 14.27 -0.48 -17.92
N VAL A 148 14.76 -1.63 -17.42
CA VAL A 148 16.15 -1.75 -16.92
C VAL A 148 17.17 -1.47 -18.02
N ARG A 149 16.93 -1.93 -19.25
CA ARG A 149 17.80 -1.61 -20.40
C ARG A 149 17.75 -0.13 -20.75
N ALA A 150 16.56 0.47 -20.74
CA ALA A 150 16.34 1.87 -21.11
C ALA A 150 16.95 2.84 -20.11
N ILE A 151 17.03 2.50 -18.81
CA ILE A 151 17.74 3.32 -17.81
C ILE A 151 19.19 3.64 -18.26
N ILE A 152 19.83 2.72 -19.01
CA ILE A 152 21.22 2.89 -19.46
C ILE A 152 21.28 3.45 -20.88
N ARG A 153 20.41 2.96 -21.78
CA ARG A 153 20.50 3.24 -23.22
C ARG A 153 19.74 4.50 -23.65
N ASN A 154 18.67 4.83 -22.92
CA ASN A 154 17.79 5.96 -23.22
C ASN A 154 17.24 6.58 -21.93
N PRO A 155 18.10 7.19 -21.08
CA PRO A 155 17.68 7.74 -19.80
C PRO A 155 16.64 8.85 -19.93
N ASP A 156 16.71 9.67 -20.98
CA ASP A 156 15.74 10.76 -21.21
C ASP A 156 14.31 10.24 -21.45
N PHE A 157 14.20 9.10 -22.12
CA PHE A 157 12.91 8.42 -22.27
C PHE A 157 12.35 7.96 -20.91
N ILE A 158 13.18 7.35 -20.08
CA ILE A 158 12.78 6.89 -18.75
C ILE A 158 12.37 8.06 -17.85
N GLU A 159 13.08 9.18 -17.89
CA GLU A 159 12.70 10.39 -17.13
C GLU A 159 11.31 10.88 -17.56
N LYS A 160 11.00 10.92 -18.87
CA LYS A 160 9.66 11.28 -19.35
C LYS A 160 8.57 10.31 -18.88
N VAL A 161 8.84 8.99 -18.91
CA VAL A 161 7.89 7.98 -18.40
C VAL A 161 7.64 8.18 -16.91
N LEU A 162 8.70 8.37 -16.13
CA LEU A 162 8.59 8.60 -14.68
C LEU A 162 7.85 9.90 -14.35
N ASP A 163 8.03 10.97 -15.12
CA ASP A 163 7.32 12.23 -14.93
C ASP A 163 5.84 12.08 -15.26
N PHE A 164 5.51 11.38 -16.36
CA PHE A 164 4.15 11.06 -16.73
C PHE A 164 3.44 10.25 -15.63
N THR A 165 4.05 9.16 -15.19
CA THR A 165 3.44 8.31 -14.15
C THR A 165 3.33 9.01 -12.80
N ASN A 166 4.30 9.88 -12.46
CA ASN A 166 4.23 10.71 -11.25
C ASN A 166 3.06 11.70 -11.31
N GLN A 167 2.74 12.23 -12.48
CA GLN A 167 1.55 13.08 -12.65
C GLN A 167 0.27 12.27 -12.51
N VAL A 168 0.16 11.12 -13.19
CA VAL A 168 -1.02 10.23 -13.11
C VAL A 168 -1.32 9.85 -11.65
N VAL A 169 -0.33 9.31 -10.95
CA VAL A 169 -0.48 8.88 -9.55
C VAL A 169 -0.75 10.07 -8.62
N GLY A 170 -0.06 11.20 -8.85
CA GLY A 170 -0.21 12.41 -8.05
C GLY A 170 -1.62 13.04 -8.18
N ASP A 171 -2.17 13.10 -9.39
CA ASP A 171 -3.52 13.64 -9.63
C ASP A 171 -4.58 12.77 -8.94
N TYR A 172 -4.45 11.46 -9.07
CA TYR A 172 -5.35 10.52 -8.39
C TYR A 172 -5.20 10.56 -6.86
N ALA A 173 -3.98 10.56 -6.33
CA ALA A 173 -3.74 10.66 -4.89
C ALA A 173 -4.37 11.92 -4.28
N ARG A 174 -4.26 13.07 -4.95
CA ARG A 174 -4.94 14.30 -4.52
C ARG A 174 -6.47 14.18 -4.56
N ALA A 175 -7.02 13.51 -5.56
CA ALA A 175 -8.46 13.27 -5.65
C ALA A 175 -8.95 12.37 -4.50
N THR A 176 -8.20 11.31 -4.13
CA THR A 176 -8.55 10.44 -3.01
C THR A 176 -8.51 11.17 -1.66
N VAL A 177 -7.56 12.10 -1.47
CA VAL A 177 -7.55 12.97 -0.27
C VAL A 177 -8.81 13.82 -0.18
N LYS A 178 -9.27 14.40 -1.29
CA LYS A 178 -10.53 15.15 -1.33
C LYS A 178 -11.74 14.27 -1.05
N ALA A 179 -11.70 13.00 -1.44
CA ALA A 179 -12.73 11.99 -1.14
C ALA A 179 -12.72 11.52 0.33
N GLY A 180 -11.77 11.98 1.15
CA GLY A 180 -11.74 11.73 2.59
C GLY A 180 -10.62 10.82 3.10
N THR A 181 -9.69 10.40 2.24
CA THR A 181 -8.55 9.57 2.65
C THR A 181 -7.62 10.34 3.60
N LYS A 182 -7.29 9.72 4.73
CA LYS A 182 -6.41 10.26 5.78
C LYS A 182 -5.04 9.61 5.82
N PHE A 183 -4.96 8.35 5.47
CA PHE A 183 -3.74 7.56 5.46
C PHE A 183 -3.52 7.06 4.03
N ILE A 184 -2.45 7.53 3.38
CA ILE A 184 -2.06 7.09 2.04
C ILE A 184 -0.76 6.31 2.14
N CYS A 185 -0.81 5.06 1.69
CA CYS A 185 0.38 4.26 1.45
C CYS A 185 0.68 4.23 -0.05
N ILE A 186 1.86 4.70 -0.44
CA ILE A 186 2.36 4.51 -1.80
C ILE A 186 3.14 3.21 -1.82
N SER A 187 2.75 2.29 -2.70
CA SER A 187 3.37 0.96 -2.84
C SER A 187 4.28 0.93 -4.07
N GLU A 188 5.57 0.69 -3.85
CA GLU A 188 6.61 0.65 -4.88
C GLU A 188 7.37 -0.69 -4.90
N PRO A 189 6.67 -1.84 -5.07
CA PRO A 189 7.29 -3.16 -4.97
C PRO A 189 8.45 -3.34 -5.96
N THR A 190 8.37 -2.78 -7.16
CA THR A 190 9.44 -2.91 -8.17
C THR A 190 10.69 -2.11 -7.84
N ALA A 191 10.63 -1.15 -6.92
CA ALA A 191 11.77 -0.32 -6.55
C ALA A 191 12.86 -1.08 -5.78
N VAL A 192 12.53 -2.25 -5.23
CA VAL A 192 13.50 -3.10 -4.48
C VAL A 192 14.72 -3.52 -5.31
N ILE A 193 14.60 -3.56 -6.64
CA ILE A 193 15.69 -3.95 -7.54
C ILE A 193 16.73 -2.83 -7.78
N LEU A 194 16.45 -1.62 -7.31
CA LEU A 194 17.32 -0.47 -7.57
C LEU A 194 18.52 -0.41 -6.63
N SER A 195 19.64 0.12 -7.16
CA SER A 195 20.71 0.59 -6.30
C SER A 195 20.27 1.83 -5.51
N PRO A 196 20.89 2.13 -4.35
CA PRO A 196 20.56 3.32 -3.54
C PRO A 196 20.56 4.64 -4.34
N ASP A 197 21.57 4.85 -5.19
CA ASP A 197 21.68 6.05 -6.02
C ASP A 197 20.55 6.16 -7.05
N ARG A 198 20.17 5.04 -7.65
CA ARG A 198 19.04 5.02 -8.60
C ARG A 198 17.71 5.22 -7.88
N PHE A 199 17.53 4.60 -6.72
CA PHE A 199 16.36 4.82 -5.89
C PHE A 199 16.21 6.30 -5.54
N GLU A 200 17.28 6.96 -5.09
CA GLU A 200 17.24 8.39 -4.78
C GLU A 200 16.80 9.24 -6.00
N LYS A 201 17.41 9.01 -7.16
CA LYS A 201 17.17 9.80 -8.36
C LYS A 201 15.80 9.55 -8.99
N MET A 202 15.37 8.29 -9.05
CA MET A 202 14.19 7.88 -9.83
C MET A 202 12.92 7.81 -8.97
N VAL A 203 13.04 7.44 -7.69
CA VAL A 203 11.90 7.17 -6.79
C VAL A 203 11.79 8.25 -5.71
N ALA A 204 12.81 8.41 -4.87
CA ALA A 204 12.70 9.26 -3.67
C ALA A 204 12.41 10.72 -3.99
N VAL A 205 13.00 11.28 -5.05
CA VAL A 205 12.73 12.67 -5.50
C VAL A 205 11.25 12.85 -5.85
N ARG A 206 10.67 11.90 -6.60
CA ARG A 206 9.27 11.93 -7.04
C ARG A 206 8.30 11.71 -5.88
N LEU A 207 8.62 10.77 -5.00
CA LEU A 207 7.82 10.56 -3.78
C LEU A 207 7.78 11.81 -2.89
N ARG A 208 8.92 12.51 -2.71
CA ARG A 208 8.93 13.79 -1.96
C ARG A 208 8.00 14.82 -2.59
N ALA A 209 8.04 14.99 -3.90
CA ALA A 209 7.16 15.92 -4.60
C ALA A 209 5.68 15.51 -4.48
N LEU A 210 5.38 14.22 -4.66
CA LEU A 210 4.04 13.66 -4.50
C LEU A 210 3.51 13.89 -3.10
N TYR A 211 4.24 13.46 -2.06
CA TYR A 211 3.82 13.61 -0.67
C TYR A 211 3.63 15.09 -0.27
N ASN A 212 4.50 15.99 -0.74
CA ASN A 212 4.34 17.42 -0.50
C ASN A 212 3.06 17.97 -1.14
N SER A 213 2.65 17.43 -2.30
CA SER A 213 1.45 17.86 -3.01
C SER A 213 0.13 17.47 -2.32
N LEU A 214 0.15 16.46 -1.43
CA LEU A 214 -1.03 16.01 -0.71
C LEU A 214 -1.47 16.95 0.41
N GLY A 215 -0.64 17.92 0.76
CA GLY A 215 -0.94 18.89 1.80
C GLY A 215 -0.81 18.35 3.23
N PRO A 216 -1.14 19.18 4.23
CA PRO A 216 -1.10 18.82 5.64
C PRO A 216 -2.33 17.99 6.04
N GLY A 217 -2.16 17.15 7.08
CA GLY A 217 -3.26 16.36 7.67
C GLY A 217 -3.55 15.04 6.96
N VAL A 218 -2.73 14.66 5.98
CA VAL A 218 -2.69 13.34 5.37
C VAL A 218 -1.46 12.61 5.88
N TRP A 219 -1.63 11.40 6.39
CA TRP A 219 -0.54 10.53 6.82
C TRP A 219 0.03 9.78 5.63
N LYS A 220 1.34 9.80 5.49
CA LYS A 220 2.08 9.38 4.30
C LYS A 220 2.97 8.21 4.64
N VAL A 221 2.76 7.08 3.98
CA VAL A 221 3.51 5.85 4.19
C VAL A 221 4.06 5.36 2.86
N LEU A 222 5.27 4.80 2.88
CA LEU A 222 5.87 4.09 1.76
C LEU A 222 5.90 2.61 2.08
N HIS A 223 5.43 1.78 1.16
CA HIS A 223 5.61 0.33 1.20
C HIS A 223 6.50 -0.14 0.06
N ILE A 224 7.49 -0.96 0.38
CA ILE A 224 8.31 -1.69 -0.59
C ILE A 224 8.48 -3.11 -0.07
N CYS A 225 8.04 -4.09 -0.87
CA CYS A 225 8.23 -5.51 -0.58
C CYS A 225 9.70 -5.93 -0.74
N GLY A 226 10.08 -7.01 -0.05
CA GLY A 226 11.39 -7.62 -0.15
C GLY A 226 12.46 -6.96 0.72
N ASP A 227 13.71 -7.32 0.45
CA ASP A 227 14.85 -6.86 1.23
C ASP A 227 15.27 -5.42 0.87
N THR A 228 14.81 -4.48 1.65
CA THR A 228 15.09 -3.04 1.46
C THR A 228 16.23 -2.51 2.32
N ARG A 229 17.05 -3.37 2.95
CA ARG A 229 18.13 -2.94 3.87
C ARG A 229 19.07 -1.91 3.25
N VAL A 230 19.43 -2.08 1.98
CA VAL A 230 20.32 -1.16 1.25
C VAL A 230 19.64 0.15 0.86
N LEU A 231 18.32 0.16 0.69
CA LEU A 231 17.52 1.34 0.32
C LEU A 231 17.07 2.15 1.55
N LEU A 232 17.09 1.55 2.74
CA LEU A 232 16.53 2.14 3.95
C LEU A 232 17.00 3.57 4.24
N PRO A 233 18.30 3.94 4.09
CA PRO A 233 18.76 5.31 4.30
C PRO A 233 18.11 6.36 3.39
N HIS A 234 17.69 5.96 2.17
CA HIS A 234 17.01 6.81 1.20
C HIS A 234 15.49 6.80 1.44
N MET A 235 14.92 5.64 1.78
CA MET A 235 13.51 5.52 2.16
C MET A 235 13.17 6.44 3.34
N LEU A 236 14.04 6.52 4.35
CA LEU A 236 13.87 7.43 5.50
C LEU A 236 13.82 8.92 5.12
N LYS A 237 14.24 9.30 3.91
CA LYS A 237 14.28 10.67 3.40
C LYS A 237 13.31 10.94 2.26
N CYS A 238 12.47 9.97 1.89
CA CYS A 238 11.54 10.09 0.75
C CYS A 238 10.31 10.96 1.01
N GLY A 239 10.16 11.53 2.22
CA GLY A 239 9.04 12.40 2.59
C GLY A 239 7.86 11.68 3.23
N ALA A 240 7.94 10.36 3.42
CA ALA A 240 6.94 9.59 4.16
C ALA A 240 7.06 9.84 5.68
N GLU A 241 5.96 9.68 6.41
CA GLU A 241 5.89 9.69 7.88
C GLU A 241 6.07 8.27 8.46
N GLY A 242 5.93 7.25 7.62
CA GLY A 242 6.10 5.85 8.00
C GLY A 242 6.58 4.99 6.84
N LEU A 243 7.23 3.86 7.19
CA LEU A 243 7.64 2.83 6.26
C LEU A 243 6.98 1.51 6.63
N SER A 244 6.29 0.90 5.67
CA SER A 244 5.78 -0.46 5.76
C SER A 244 6.82 -1.41 5.16
N LEU A 245 7.27 -2.36 5.95
CA LEU A 245 8.40 -3.21 5.62
C LEU A 245 8.00 -4.69 5.56
N ASP A 246 8.59 -5.36 4.59
CA ASP A 246 8.39 -6.78 4.30
C ASP A 246 8.82 -7.69 5.47
N GLN A 247 8.26 -8.91 5.54
CA GLN A 247 8.58 -9.92 6.55
C GLN A 247 10.04 -10.36 6.57
N VAL A 248 10.79 -10.18 5.48
CA VAL A 248 12.23 -10.50 5.42
C VAL A 248 13.10 -9.51 6.21
N MET A 249 12.52 -8.38 6.64
CA MET A 249 13.21 -7.35 7.42
C MET A 249 13.11 -7.64 8.91
N ASP A 250 14.24 -7.80 9.58
CA ASP A 250 14.27 -7.88 11.05
C ASP A 250 14.03 -6.50 11.68
N LEU A 251 12.75 -6.22 12.02
CA LEU A 251 12.36 -4.94 12.59
C LEU A 251 13.06 -4.64 13.91
N SER A 252 13.32 -5.64 14.75
CA SER A 252 13.95 -5.47 16.05
C SER A 252 15.37 -4.92 15.95
N SER A 253 16.09 -5.31 14.90
CA SER A 253 17.45 -4.85 14.63
C SER A 253 17.49 -3.44 14.01
N ILE A 254 16.49 -3.08 13.22
CA ILE A 254 16.50 -1.83 12.43
C ILE A 254 15.77 -0.68 13.12
N ILE A 255 14.80 -0.94 13.99
CA ILE A 255 13.97 0.11 14.62
C ILE A 255 14.81 1.14 15.39
N LYS A 256 15.94 0.73 15.96
CA LYS A 256 16.87 1.61 16.67
C LYS A 256 17.55 2.64 15.75
N LYS A 257 17.56 2.39 14.44
CA LYS A 257 18.13 3.29 13.42
C LYS A 257 17.09 4.28 12.88
N PHE A 258 15.82 4.08 13.21
CA PHE A 258 14.75 4.96 12.78
C PHE A 258 14.69 6.23 13.63
N PRO A 259 14.43 7.39 13.01
CA PRO A 259 14.05 8.59 13.75
C PRO A 259 12.81 8.30 14.60
N LYS A 260 12.76 8.79 15.83
CA LYS A 260 11.61 8.54 16.75
C LYS A 260 10.27 9.08 16.23
N ASN A 261 10.29 9.98 15.28
CA ASN A 261 9.12 10.55 14.63
C ASN A 261 8.76 9.85 13.31
N MET A 262 9.48 8.81 12.92
CA MET A 262 9.20 7.97 11.76
C MET A 262 8.57 6.66 12.21
N ILE A 263 7.41 6.32 11.64
CA ILE A 263 6.69 5.10 11.98
C ILE A 263 7.27 3.91 11.23
N ILE A 264 7.38 2.77 11.90
CA ILE A 264 7.60 1.47 11.28
C ILE A 264 6.30 0.69 11.33
N LEU A 265 5.86 0.21 10.16
CA LEU A 265 4.73 -0.71 10.03
C LEU A 265 5.26 -2.09 9.62
N GLY A 266 4.73 -3.13 10.21
CA GLY A 266 5.05 -4.51 9.79
C GLY A 266 5.07 -5.46 10.97
N ASN A 267 5.54 -6.68 10.79
CA ASN A 267 5.78 -7.34 9.51
C ASN A 267 5.54 -8.85 9.65
N LEU A 268 4.33 -9.19 10.18
CA LEU A 268 3.97 -10.61 10.29
C LEU A 268 3.95 -11.25 8.90
N ASP A 269 4.53 -12.43 8.78
CA ASP A 269 4.62 -13.13 7.49
C ASP A 269 3.22 -13.54 6.98
N PRO A 270 2.75 -12.99 5.83
CA PRO A 270 1.42 -13.27 5.33
C PRO A 270 1.28 -14.68 4.71
N ILE A 271 2.37 -15.28 4.28
CA ILE A 271 2.35 -16.60 3.63
C ILE A 271 2.59 -17.69 4.65
N TYR A 272 3.75 -17.70 5.30
CA TYR A 272 4.07 -18.78 6.22
C TYR A 272 3.20 -18.73 7.47
N VAL A 273 3.07 -17.54 8.12
CA VAL A 273 2.33 -17.46 9.38
C VAL A 273 0.82 -17.48 9.17
N LEU A 274 0.30 -16.62 8.26
CA LEU A 274 -1.15 -16.47 8.16
C LEU A 274 -1.83 -17.56 7.33
N ARG A 275 -1.10 -18.23 6.43
CA ARG A 275 -1.68 -19.24 5.55
C ARG A 275 -1.42 -20.66 6.01
N GLU A 276 -0.19 -20.96 6.51
CA GLU A 276 0.25 -22.33 6.74
C GLU A 276 0.14 -22.80 8.21
N LEU A 277 0.11 -21.85 9.18
CA LEU A 277 0.08 -22.19 10.60
C LEU A 277 -1.34 -22.32 11.16
N SER A 278 -1.47 -22.95 12.33
CA SER A 278 -2.73 -22.99 13.10
C SER A 278 -3.05 -21.61 13.73
N PRO A 279 -4.30 -21.32 14.08
CA PRO A 279 -4.67 -20.07 14.76
C PRO A 279 -3.90 -19.81 16.05
N GLU A 280 -3.60 -20.86 16.81
CA GLU A 280 -2.82 -20.80 18.04
C GLU A 280 -1.39 -20.36 17.77
N GLU A 281 -0.76 -20.90 16.72
CA GLU A 281 0.58 -20.53 16.29
C GLU A 281 0.62 -19.11 15.73
N VAL A 282 -0.39 -18.72 14.92
CA VAL A 282 -0.55 -17.35 14.44
C VAL A 282 -0.63 -16.37 15.58
N ARG A 283 -1.44 -16.67 16.61
CA ARG A 283 -1.53 -15.86 17.82
C ARG A 283 -0.17 -15.74 18.51
N ALA A 284 0.52 -16.87 18.68
CA ALA A 284 1.85 -16.90 19.32
C ALA A 284 2.86 -16.05 18.55
N LYS A 285 2.93 -16.17 17.22
CA LYS A 285 3.82 -15.38 16.34
C LYS A 285 3.48 -13.89 16.37
N THR A 286 2.21 -13.54 16.41
CA THR A 286 1.78 -12.14 16.55
C THR A 286 2.27 -11.56 17.87
N LEU A 287 2.06 -12.27 18.99
CA LEU A 287 2.53 -11.81 20.32
C LEU A 287 4.06 -11.75 20.40
N GLU A 288 4.77 -12.68 19.76
CA GLU A 288 6.25 -12.66 19.65
C GLU A 288 6.70 -11.36 18.97
N LEU A 289 6.11 -11.01 17.83
CA LEU A 289 6.40 -9.77 17.10
C LEU A 289 6.11 -8.53 17.96
N LEU A 290 4.94 -8.46 18.62
CA LEU A 290 4.59 -7.31 19.47
C LEU A 290 5.58 -7.17 20.65
N ARG A 291 5.98 -8.27 21.28
CA ARG A 291 6.98 -8.26 22.37
C ARG A 291 8.35 -7.78 21.90
N SER A 292 8.75 -8.15 20.68
CA SER A 292 10.02 -7.70 20.10
C SER A 292 10.05 -6.18 19.86
N MET A 293 8.86 -5.55 19.71
CA MET A 293 8.71 -4.11 19.54
C MET A 293 8.45 -3.36 20.85
N LYS A 294 8.42 -4.04 22.00
CA LYS A 294 8.14 -3.43 23.30
C LYS A 294 9.08 -2.27 23.60
N GLY A 295 8.52 -1.13 23.99
CA GLY A 295 9.27 0.11 24.25
C GLY A 295 9.49 1.02 23.05
N HIS A 296 9.01 0.64 21.86
CA HIS A 296 9.07 1.46 20.65
C HIS A 296 7.70 2.05 20.32
N SER A 297 7.44 3.28 20.74
CA SER A 297 6.17 3.99 20.52
C SER A 297 5.90 4.37 19.05
N ASN A 298 6.91 4.25 18.19
CA ASN A 298 6.82 4.51 16.75
C ASN A 298 6.61 3.26 15.90
N TYR A 299 6.04 2.20 16.49
CA TYR A 299 5.69 0.97 15.80
C TYR A 299 4.18 0.84 15.63
N MET A 300 3.76 0.36 14.47
CA MET A 300 2.39 -0.10 14.16
C MET A 300 2.43 -1.55 13.70
N PHE A 301 1.54 -2.37 14.23
CA PHE A 301 1.38 -3.75 13.77
C PHE A 301 0.83 -3.78 12.35
N SER A 302 1.46 -4.58 11.50
CA SER A 302 0.99 -4.87 10.15
C SER A 302 1.48 -6.25 9.71
N PHE A 303 0.95 -6.74 8.61
CA PHE A 303 1.57 -7.85 7.87
C PHE A 303 2.72 -7.31 7.03
N GLY A 304 3.65 -8.18 6.65
CA GLY A 304 4.83 -7.79 5.87
C GLY A 304 4.52 -7.41 4.43
N CYS A 305 3.44 -7.97 3.90
CA CYS A 305 2.87 -7.68 2.59
C CYS A 305 1.37 -8.04 2.62
N ASP A 306 0.67 -7.92 1.49
CA ASP A 306 -0.73 -8.29 1.38
C ASP A 306 -0.94 -9.80 1.55
N CYS A 307 -2.09 -10.17 2.11
CA CYS A 307 -2.52 -11.55 2.24
C CYS A 307 -2.97 -12.10 0.89
N THR A 308 -2.75 -13.38 0.66
CA THR A 308 -3.32 -14.06 -0.50
C THR A 308 -4.84 -14.21 -0.35
N PRO A 309 -5.60 -14.25 -1.46
CA PRO A 309 -7.06 -14.40 -1.43
C PRO A 309 -7.55 -15.66 -0.71
N ASP A 310 -6.73 -16.69 -0.61
CA ASP A 310 -7.01 -17.97 0.05
C ASP A 310 -6.53 -18.03 1.51
N THR A 311 -6.06 -16.92 2.07
CA THR A 311 -5.66 -16.86 3.48
C THR A 311 -6.85 -17.18 4.39
N PRO A 312 -6.73 -18.16 5.32
CA PRO A 312 -7.84 -18.58 6.16
C PRO A 312 -8.34 -17.46 7.09
N LEU A 313 -9.63 -17.16 7.05
CA LEU A 313 -10.23 -16.09 7.87
C LEU A 313 -10.01 -16.29 9.38
N HIS A 314 -9.96 -17.55 9.86
CA HIS A 314 -9.70 -17.83 11.27
C HIS A 314 -8.27 -17.43 11.68
N ASN A 315 -7.31 -17.52 10.80
CA ASN A 315 -5.94 -17.07 11.04
C ASN A 315 -5.85 -15.55 11.07
N LEU A 316 -6.54 -14.87 10.16
CA LEU A 316 -6.66 -13.40 10.20
C LEU A 316 -7.31 -12.92 11.51
N ARG A 317 -8.37 -13.60 11.99
CA ARG A 317 -8.98 -13.31 13.31
C ARG A 317 -7.96 -13.47 14.42
N ALA A 318 -7.24 -14.60 14.46
CA ALA A 318 -6.25 -14.87 15.49
C ALA A 318 -5.15 -13.81 15.55
N ALA A 319 -4.65 -13.37 14.39
CA ALA A 319 -3.66 -12.29 14.30
C ALA A 319 -4.23 -10.95 14.77
N MET A 320 -5.44 -10.58 14.32
CA MET A 320 -6.05 -9.31 14.65
C MET A 320 -6.46 -9.23 16.13
N GLU A 321 -6.99 -10.28 16.70
CA GLU A 321 -7.27 -10.36 18.15
C GLU A 321 -5.98 -10.23 18.98
N ALA A 322 -4.92 -10.94 18.59
CA ALA A 322 -3.62 -10.86 19.26
C ALA A 322 -3.01 -9.45 19.14
N SER A 323 -3.17 -8.79 18.01
CA SER A 323 -2.64 -7.42 17.79
C SER A 323 -3.23 -6.37 18.73
N ARG A 324 -4.36 -6.67 19.39
CA ARG A 324 -5.03 -5.79 20.35
C ARG A 324 -4.54 -5.93 21.79
N THR A 325 -3.51 -6.76 22.01
CA THR A 325 -2.91 -6.95 23.33
C THR A 325 -2.34 -5.63 23.85
N ARG A 326 -2.70 -5.25 25.09
CA ARG A 326 -2.22 -4.01 25.72
C ARG A 326 -0.75 -4.15 26.16
N PHE A 327 -0.07 -3.03 26.28
CA PHE A 327 1.34 -3.02 26.71
C PHE A 327 1.59 -3.67 28.09
N VAL A 328 0.60 -3.61 28.98
CA VAL A 328 0.69 -4.23 30.30
C VAL A 328 0.62 -5.76 30.26
N ASP A 329 0.04 -6.31 29.18
CA ASP A 329 -0.19 -7.74 28.98
C ASP A 329 0.87 -8.36 28.03
N LEU A 330 1.77 -7.55 27.43
CA LEU A 330 2.92 -7.95 26.63
C LEU A 330 4.15 -8.18 27.53
#